data_b38284e6c63c6becfe5cc93314b284bd
#
_entry.id   b38284e6c63c6becfe5cc93314b284bd
#
_cell.length_a   1.000
_cell.length_b   1.000
_cell.length_c   1.000
_cell.angle_alpha   90.00
_cell.angle_beta   90.00
_cell.angle_gamma   90.00
#
_symmetry.space_group_name_H-M   'P 1'
#
loop_
_entity.id
_entity.type
_entity.pdbx_description
1 polymer ?
#
loop_
_entity_poly.entity_id
_entity_poly.type
_entity_poly.pdbx_seq_one_letter_code
_entity_poly.pdbx_strand_id
1 'polypeptide(L)'
;IWDVSVERQVQLLGEDAHKLACMISARDLTNAQTGRCYYAPICDQSGAIINDPIALRLADDKYWFSIADSDLLLWVQGIALGLDLNVEICEPDVSPLAIQGPMAEDLMADVFGPEIRNIKFFHFKEFPFNGRMLNIARSGWSKQGGFEIYLNDTQLGPELWDTIWEKGKKYNIRPGCPNLIERIEAGLLSYGNDMNREDTPLEIGLEKYISLDSNVEFIGKKALLKQRKDGIKKRLLGIEMDGTEMPPLSIPEEVFKDGKKIGIVTSAVFSPDYKGNIGFAMIEASNATAGTEVSVDSKAGIRKGKLCEIGDFWSQIQLKN
;
A
#
# COMPACT_ATOMS: atom_id res chain seq x y z
N ILE A 1 -1.02 10.19 15.56
CA ILE A 1 0.32 10.43 15.02
C ILE A 1 1.09 9.13 14.98
N TRP A 2 1.68 8.79 13.84
CA TRP A 2 2.43 7.55 13.62
C TRP A 2 3.80 7.88 13.08
N ASP A 3 4.84 7.41 13.75
CA ASP A 3 6.18 7.34 13.16
C ASP A 3 6.21 6.18 12.16
N VAL A 4 6.26 6.50 10.89
CA VAL A 4 6.33 5.55 9.79
C VAL A 4 7.64 5.69 9.01
N SER A 5 8.70 6.14 9.67
CA SER A 5 10.03 6.32 9.08
C SER A 5 10.68 5.02 8.58
N VAL A 6 10.11 3.87 8.94
CA VAL A 6 10.43 2.58 8.34
C VAL A 6 10.06 2.54 6.84
N GLU A 7 9.11 3.35 6.40
CA GLU A 7 8.83 3.54 4.98
C GLU A 7 9.93 4.39 4.35
N ARG A 8 10.73 3.73 3.51
CA ARG A 8 11.85 4.34 2.82
C ARG A 8 11.43 4.88 1.47
N GLN A 9 12.21 5.81 0.95
CA GLN A 9 12.02 6.32 -0.40
C GLN A 9 13.20 5.86 -1.25
N VAL A 10 12.90 5.31 -2.43
CA VAL A 10 13.88 5.16 -3.49
C VAL A 10 13.77 6.38 -4.38
N GLN A 11 14.80 7.23 -4.37
CA GLN A 11 14.87 8.43 -5.17
C GLN A 11 15.49 8.11 -6.53
N LEU A 12 14.86 8.61 -7.59
CA LEU A 12 15.42 8.74 -8.92
C LEU A 12 15.62 10.23 -9.21
N LEU A 13 16.85 10.62 -9.57
CA LEU A 13 17.18 12.02 -9.89
C LEU A 13 18.07 12.05 -11.14
N GLY A 14 17.66 12.80 -12.15
CA GLY A 14 18.45 12.99 -13.37
C GLY A 14 17.63 12.91 -14.65
N GLU A 15 18.29 13.11 -15.76
CA GLU A 15 17.69 13.21 -17.09
C GLU A 15 16.83 12.00 -17.47
N ASP A 16 17.27 10.78 -17.12
CA ASP A 16 16.55 9.54 -17.40
C ASP A 16 15.59 9.11 -16.26
N ALA A 17 15.40 9.92 -15.19
CA ALA A 17 14.57 9.53 -14.05
C ALA A 17 13.12 9.20 -14.44
N HIS A 18 12.51 10.04 -15.29
CA HIS A 18 11.15 9.79 -15.79
C HIS A 18 11.05 8.53 -16.65
N LYS A 19 12.02 8.33 -17.54
CA LYS A 19 12.11 7.12 -18.39
C LYS A 19 12.22 5.87 -17.54
N LEU A 20 13.09 5.89 -16.52
CA LEU A 20 13.28 4.76 -15.61
C LEU A 20 12.00 4.52 -14.77
N ALA A 21 11.38 5.57 -14.23
CA ALA A 21 10.13 5.46 -13.50
C ALA A 21 9.01 4.79 -14.32
N CYS A 22 8.85 5.18 -15.59
CA CYS A 22 7.89 4.54 -16.51
C CYS A 22 8.24 3.08 -16.81
N MET A 23 9.52 2.75 -16.90
CA MET A 23 9.99 1.41 -17.24
C MET A 23 9.78 0.41 -16.09
N ILE A 24 10.00 0.82 -14.84
CA ILE A 24 9.89 -0.06 -13.68
C ILE A 24 8.45 -0.20 -13.17
N SER A 25 7.60 0.80 -13.42
CA SER A 25 6.21 0.80 -12.94
C SER A 25 5.27 0.06 -13.88
N ALA A 26 4.49 -0.86 -13.37
CA ALA A 26 3.41 -1.47 -14.14
C ALA A 26 2.25 -0.50 -14.42
N ARG A 27 2.17 0.59 -13.66
CA ARG A 27 1.26 1.69 -13.94
C ARG A 27 1.88 2.64 -14.96
N ASP A 28 1.08 3.11 -15.91
CA ASP A 28 1.49 4.14 -16.85
C ASP A 28 1.76 5.47 -16.12
N LEU A 29 3.03 5.88 -16.09
CA LEU A 29 3.48 7.14 -15.51
C LEU A 29 3.87 8.18 -16.57
N THR A 30 3.68 7.91 -17.87
CA THR A 30 4.10 8.82 -18.96
C THR A 30 3.51 10.22 -18.83
N ASN A 31 2.27 10.31 -18.34
CA ASN A 31 1.57 11.57 -18.09
C ASN A 31 1.45 11.88 -16.58
N ALA A 32 2.36 11.34 -15.77
CA ALA A 32 2.37 11.65 -14.34
C ALA A 32 2.58 13.15 -14.13
N GLN A 33 1.86 13.72 -13.16
CA GLN A 33 1.91 15.15 -12.84
C GLN A 33 2.69 15.39 -11.56
N THR A 34 3.49 16.44 -11.51
CA THR A 34 4.12 16.92 -10.28
C THR A 34 3.04 17.27 -9.25
N GLY A 35 3.28 16.94 -7.99
CA GLY A 35 2.31 17.16 -6.90
C GLY A 35 1.23 16.08 -6.79
N ARG A 36 1.35 14.97 -7.52
CA ARG A 36 0.41 13.85 -7.47
C ARG A 36 1.10 12.56 -7.08
N CYS A 37 0.43 11.75 -6.26
CA CYS A 37 0.82 10.39 -5.86
C CYS A 37 0.19 9.35 -6.79
N TYR A 38 0.91 8.25 -7.02
CA TYR A 38 0.46 7.14 -7.86
C TYR A 38 0.76 5.82 -7.16
N TYR A 39 -0.26 5.00 -6.94
CA TYR A 39 -0.01 3.61 -6.54
C TYR A 39 0.56 2.86 -7.74
N ALA A 40 1.79 2.39 -7.62
CA ALA A 40 2.63 1.98 -8.74
C ALA A 40 3.26 0.59 -8.51
N PRO A 41 2.50 -0.50 -8.71
CA PRO A 41 3.07 -1.84 -8.59
C PRO A 41 4.30 -2.02 -9.48
N ILE A 42 5.34 -2.64 -8.95
CA ILE A 42 6.60 -2.92 -9.63
C ILE A 42 6.77 -4.42 -9.75
N CYS A 43 7.10 -4.90 -10.95
CA CYS A 43 7.28 -6.31 -11.26
C CYS A 43 8.68 -6.59 -11.77
N ASP A 44 9.10 -7.84 -11.64
CA ASP A 44 10.23 -8.37 -12.38
C ASP A 44 9.84 -8.81 -13.80
N GLN A 45 10.78 -9.31 -14.56
CA GLN A 45 10.57 -9.75 -15.95
C GLN A 45 9.62 -10.95 -16.08
N SER A 46 9.37 -11.69 -15.02
CA SER A 46 8.40 -12.80 -14.99
C SER A 46 6.97 -12.33 -14.69
N GLY A 47 6.79 -11.04 -14.35
CA GLY A 47 5.53 -10.45 -13.89
C GLY A 47 5.29 -10.63 -12.39
N ALA A 48 6.22 -11.22 -11.66
CA ALA A 48 6.13 -11.35 -10.21
C ALA A 48 6.32 -9.96 -9.54
N ILE A 49 5.54 -9.70 -8.50
CA ILE A 49 5.55 -8.41 -7.81
C ILE A 49 6.82 -8.27 -6.96
N ILE A 50 7.53 -7.16 -7.12
CA ILE A 50 8.67 -6.81 -6.27
C ILE A 50 8.21 -6.00 -5.07
N ASN A 51 7.35 -5.01 -5.31
CA ASN A 51 6.69 -4.20 -4.29
C ASN A 51 5.56 -3.38 -4.92
N ASP A 52 4.79 -2.69 -4.08
CA ASP A 52 3.64 -1.87 -4.46
C ASP A 52 3.73 -0.42 -3.95
N PRO A 53 4.82 0.31 -4.27
CA PRO A 53 5.08 1.64 -3.73
C PRO A 53 4.03 2.67 -4.14
N ILE A 54 4.05 3.79 -3.41
CA ILE A 54 3.49 5.06 -3.87
C ILE A 54 4.60 5.83 -4.59
N ALA A 55 4.39 6.11 -5.87
CA ALA A 55 5.27 6.97 -6.65
C ALA A 55 4.84 8.44 -6.51
N LEU A 56 5.77 9.32 -6.15
CA LEU A 56 5.61 10.77 -6.08
C LEU A 56 6.47 11.41 -7.17
N ARG A 57 5.86 12.14 -8.10
CA ARG A 57 6.62 12.96 -9.04
C ARG A 57 6.89 14.33 -8.42
N LEU A 58 8.13 14.56 -7.98
CA LEU A 58 8.54 15.80 -7.31
C LEU A 58 8.91 16.89 -8.31
N ALA A 59 9.54 16.50 -9.42
CA ALA A 59 9.92 17.36 -10.53
C ALA A 59 9.94 16.55 -11.83
N ASP A 60 10.26 17.19 -12.95
CA ASP A 60 10.34 16.50 -14.25
C ASP A 60 11.42 15.42 -14.25
N ASP A 61 12.49 15.65 -13.52
CA ASP A 61 13.68 14.81 -13.38
C ASP A 61 13.80 14.16 -12.00
N LYS A 62 12.73 14.19 -11.15
CA LYS A 62 12.82 13.68 -9.78
C LYS A 62 11.59 12.91 -9.34
N TYR A 63 11.80 11.67 -8.91
CA TYR A 63 10.78 10.79 -8.36
C TYR A 63 11.19 10.22 -7.00
N TRP A 64 10.20 10.00 -6.15
CA TRP A 64 10.31 9.09 -5.01
C TRP A 64 9.35 7.91 -5.20
N PHE A 65 9.84 6.71 -4.86
CA PHE A 65 9.02 5.52 -4.66
C PHE A 65 9.03 5.21 -3.17
N SER A 66 7.92 5.48 -2.48
CA SER A 66 7.77 5.26 -1.03
C SER A 66 7.35 3.82 -0.80
N ILE A 67 8.14 3.10 -0.03
CA ILE A 67 8.00 1.65 0.20
C ILE A 67 8.15 1.31 1.68
N ALA A 68 7.45 0.26 2.14
CA ALA A 68 7.62 -0.25 3.49
C ALA A 68 8.83 -1.19 3.63
N ASP A 69 8.99 -2.12 2.68
CA ASP A 69 10.03 -3.16 2.77
C ASP A 69 10.28 -3.81 1.41
N SER A 70 11.51 -3.73 0.89
CA SER A 70 11.93 -4.52 -0.29
C SER A 70 13.37 -4.27 -0.73
N ASP A 71 13.81 -5.03 -1.73
CA ASP A 71 15.07 -4.85 -2.46
C ASP A 71 14.96 -3.85 -3.62
N LEU A 72 13.97 -2.96 -3.62
CA LEU A 72 13.68 -2.08 -4.74
C LEU A 72 14.87 -1.19 -5.13
N LEU A 73 15.60 -0.67 -4.15
CA LEU A 73 16.79 0.16 -4.40
C LEU A 73 17.81 -0.57 -5.29
N LEU A 74 18.20 -1.79 -4.90
CA LEU A 74 19.18 -2.59 -5.65
C LEU A 74 18.65 -3.01 -7.02
N TRP A 75 17.36 -3.33 -7.11
CA TRP A 75 16.69 -3.66 -8.37
C TRP A 75 16.77 -2.52 -9.37
N VAL A 76 16.41 -1.32 -8.94
CA VAL A 76 16.39 -0.12 -9.79
C VAL A 76 17.80 0.32 -10.18
N GLN A 77 18.76 0.27 -9.24
CA GLN A 77 20.17 0.52 -9.52
C GLN A 77 20.73 -0.44 -10.56
N GLY A 78 20.41 -1.73 -10.44
CA GLY A 78 20.84 -2.76 -11.40
C GLY A 78 20.29 -2.53 -12.82
N ILE A 79 19.02 -2.11 -12.94
CA ILE A 79 18.41 -1.78 -14.23
C ILE A 79 19.08 -0.55 -14.85
N ALA A 80 19.25 0.52 -14.07
CA ALA A 80 19.86 1.76 -14.55
C ALA A 80 21.30 1.53 -15.04
N LEU A 81 22.09 0.77 -14.28
CA LEU A 81 23.46 0.40 -14.65
C LEU A 81 23.48 -0.44 -15.93
N GLY A 82 22.60 -1.45 -16.03
CA GLY A 82 22.54 -2.34 -17.20
C GLY A 82 22.09 -1.66 -18.49
N LEU A 83 21.39 -0.53 -18.39
CA LEU A 83 20.88 0.26 -19.51
C LEU A 83 21.65 1.56 -19.75
N ASP A 84 22.72 1.81 -19.00
CA ASP A 84 23.55 3.04 -19.06
C ASP A 84 22.71 4.32 -18.96
N LEU A 85 21.78 4.39 -17.98
CA LEU A 85 20.90 5.52 -17.80
C LEU A 85 21.55 6.62 -16.97
N ASN A 86 21.36 7.88 -17.39
CA ASN A 86 21.82 9.06 -16.67
C ASN A 86 20.86 9.41 -15.53
N VAL A 87 20.95 8.68 -14.43
CA VAL A 87 20.09 8.81 -13.25
C VAL A 87 20.86 8.45 -11.99
N GLU A 88 20.80 9.32 -10.98
CA GLU A 88 21.26 9.04 -9.63
C GLU A 88 20.13 8.33 -8.86
N ILE A 89 20.46 7.21 -8.21
CA ILE A 89 19.51 6.41 -7.46
C ILE A 89 20.05 6.19 -6.06
N CYS A 90 19.33 6.71 -5.08
CA CYS A 90 19.70 6.62 -3.68
C CYS A 90 18.46 6.51 -2.76
N GLU A 91 18.71 6.22 -1.51
CA GLU A 91 17.77 6.40 -0.41
C GLU A 91 18.03 7.79 0.20
N PRO A 92 17.13 8.77 0.01
CA PRO A 92 17.33 10.13 0.55
C PRO A 92 17.11 10.14 2.06
N ASP A 93 17.62 11.18 2.74
CA ASP A 93 17.30 11.46 4.15
C ASP A 93 15.85 11.98 4.26
N VAL A 94 14.90 11.06 4.26
CA VAL A 94 13.47 11.34 4.39
C VAL A 94 12.84 10.37 5.37
N SER A 95 12.15 10.92 6.36
CA SER A 95 11.45 10.16 7.40
C SER A 95 9.96 10.51 7.40
N PRO A 96 9.09 9.65 6.89
CA PRO A 96 7.65 9.92 6.89
C PRO A 96 7.05 9.89 8.29
N LEU A 97 6.15 10.86 8.54
CA LEU A 97 5.32 10.95 9.74
C LEU A 97 3.85 11.02 9.31
N ALA A 98 3.01 10.09 9.76
CA ALA A 98 1.62 10.05 9.38
C ALA A 98 0.71 10.63 10.46
N ILE A 99 -0.24 11.48 10.05
CA ILE A 99 -1.32 12.02 10.87
C ILE A 99 -2.63 11.48 10.32
N GLN A 100 -3.21 10.52 11.01
CA GLN A 100 -4.39 9.78 10.56
C GLN A 100 -5.55 9.96 11.53
N GLY A 101 -6.76 10.00 11.02
CA GLY A 101 -7.98 10.07 11.81
C GLY A 101 -8.92 11.22 11.43
N PRO A 102 -10.13 11.25 11.99
CA PRO A 102 -11.18 12.19 11.59
C PRO A 102 -10.84 13.66 11.86
N MET A 103 -9.94 13.94 12.83
CA MET A 103 -9.50 15.29 13.16
C MET A 103 -8.15 15.68 12.54
N ALA A 104 -7.59 14.81 11.70
CA ALA A 104 -6.27 15.03 11.08
C ALA A 104 -6.23 16.34 10.27
N GLU A 105 -7.28 16.63 9.49
CA GLU A 105 -7.34 17.83 8.66
C GLU A 105 -7.31 19.13 9.51
N ASP A 106 -8.05 19.15 10.62
CA ASP A 106 -8.08 20.30 11.51
C ASP A 106 -6.73 20.52 12.21
N LEU A 107 -6.13 19.43 12.70
CA LEU A 107 -4.80 19.49 13.30
C LEU A 107 -3.73 19.98 12.29
N MET A 108 -3.74 19.43 11.09
CA MET A 108 -2.77 19.82 10.07
C MET A 108 -2.96 21.27 9.63
N ALA A 109 -4.21 21.77 9.58
CA ALA A 109 -4.48 23.19 9.31
C ALA A 109 -3.97 24.11 10.43
N ASP A 110 -4.01 23.68 11.67
CA ASP A 110 -3.43 24.42 12.79
C ASP A 110 -1.89 24.46 12.76
N VAL A 111 -1.26 23.41 12.25
CA VAL A 111 0.21 23.32 12.17
C VAL A 111 0.74 24.07 10.95
N PHE A 112 0.20 23.80 9.77
CA PHE A 112 0.73 24.23 8.46
C PHE A 112 -0.11 25.32 7.78
N GLY A 113 -1.22 25.72 8.40
CA GLY A 113 -2.13 26.71 7.84
C GLY A 113 -3.30 26.09 7.04
N PRO A 114 -4.36 26.89 6.79
CA PRO A 114 -5.62 26.40 6.21
C PRO A 114 -5.47 25.88 4.76
N GLU A 115 -4.42 26.29 4.05
CA GLU A 115 -4.15 25.87 2.67
C GLU A 115 -3.93 24.36 2.52
N ILE A 116 -3.60 23.64 3.62
CA ILE A 116 -3.42 22.20 3.61
C ILE A 116 -4.72 21.46 3.26
N ARG A 117 -5.88 22.06 3.56
CA ARG A 117 -7.21 21.52 3.23
C ARG A 117 -7.45 21.43 1.72
N ASN A 118 -6.70 22.19 0.92
CA ASN A 118 -6.79 22.21 -0.54
C ASN A 118 -6.04 21.05 -1.20
N ILE A 119 -5.31 20.24 -0.45
CA ILE A 119 -4.66 19.04 -0.99
C ILE A 119 -5.75 18.00 -1.26
N LYS A 120 -5.89 17.60 -2.53
CA LYS A 120 -6.79 16.52 -2.91
C LYS A 120 -6.23 15.16 -2.47
N PHE A 121 -7.09 14.18 -2.29
CA PHE A 121 -6.64 12.80 -2.02
C PHE A 121 -5.66 12.33 -3.09
N PHE A 122 -4.59 11.67 -2.68
CA PHE A 122 -3.46 11.22 -3.53
C PHE A 122 -2.76 12.36 -4.28
N HIS A 123 -2.69 13.54 -3.65
CA HIS A 123 -1.84 14.65 -4.09
C HIS A 123 -0.98 15.11 -2.92
N PHE A 124 0.10 15.81 -3.23
CA PHE A 124 0.97 16.44 -2.23
C PHE A 124 1.30 17.87 -2.63
N LYS A 125 1.69 18.66 -1.64
CA LYS A 125 2.24 20.00 -1.79
C LYS A 125 3.33 20.25 -0.78
N GLU A 126 4.17 21.23 -1.05
CA GLU A 126 5.19 21.68 -0.13
C GLU A 126 4.63 22.71 0.86
N PHE A 127 5.01 22.54 2.13
CA PHE A 127 4.69 23.46 3.22
C PHE A 127 5.94 23.78 4.03
N PRO A 128 6.10 25.05 4.48
CA PRO A 128 7.24 25.43 5.26
C PRO A 128 7.17 24.90 6.70
N PHE A 129 8.28 24.41 7.20
CA PHE A 129 8.49 24.07 8.59
C PHE A 129 9.95 24.36 8.97
N ASN A 130 10.17 25.31 9.90
CA ASN A 130 11.49 25.67 10.45
C ASN A 130 12.60 25.84 9.40
N GLY A 131 12.32 26.61 8.35
CA GLY A 131 13.28 26.91 7.30
C GLY A 131 13.44 25.81 6.23
N ARG A 132 12.70 24.73 6.31
CA ARG A 132 12.61 23.67 5.29
C ARG A 132 11.26 23.69 4.62
N MET A 133 11.21 23.19 3.39
CA MET A 133 9.96 22.87 2.69
C MET A 133 9.75 21.37 2.78
N LEU A 134 8.64 20.94 3.38
CA LEU A 134 8.27 19.55 3.54
C LEU A 134 7.19 19.17 2.53
N ASN A 135 7.35 18.07 1.82
CA ASN A 135 6.27 17.50 1.03
C ASN A 135 5.24 16.87 1.96
N ILE A 136 3.99 17.31 1.86
CA ILE A 136 2.88 16.76 2.63
C ILE A 136 1.86 16.19 1.67
N ALA A 137 1.63 14.89 1.73
CA ALA A 137 0.66 14.19 0.91
C ALA A 137 -0.65 13.99 1.68
N ARG A 138 -1.78 14.09 0.99
CA ARG A 138 -3.08 13.63 1.51
C ARG A 138 -3.23 12.16 1.16
N SER A 139 -2.65 11.33 1.97
CA SER A 139 -2.55 9.88 1.84
C SER A 139 -2.48 9.23 3.21
N GLY A 140 -2.36 7.92 3.24
CA GLY A 140 -2.19 7.14 4.46
C GLY A 140 -2.68 5.71 4.30
N TRP A 141 -2.26 4.86 5.21
CA TRP A 141 -2.56 3.44 5.19
C TRP A 141 -3.59 3.08 6.27
N SER A 142 -4.71 3.83 6.26
CA SER A 142 -5.86 3.62 7.12
C SER A 142 -7.16 3.90 6.38
N LYS A 143 -8.29 3.51 6.94
CA LYS A 143 -9.62 3.87 6.44
C LYS A 143 -10.08 5.27 6.86
N GLN A 144 -9.34 5.95 7.73
CA GLN A 144 -9.79 7.17 8.42
C GLN A 144 -9.45 8.46 7.67
N GLY A 145 -8.57 8.36 6.65
CA GLY A 145 -8.01 9.54 5.99
C GLY A 145 -6.94 10.23 6.83
N GLY A 146 -6.24 11.17 6.22
CA GLY A 146 -5.17 11.90 6.88
C GLY A 146 -4.10 12.38 5.93
N PHE A 147 -2.89 12.56 6.47
CA PHE A 147 -1.74 13.09 5.77
C PHE A 147 -0.47 12.33 6.12
N GLU A 148 0.46 12.34 5.19
CA GLU A 148 1.84 11.86 5.38
C GLU A 148 2.79 13.01 5.12
N ILE A 149 3.61 13.32 6.12
CA ILE A 149 4.61 14.38 6.08
C ILE A 149 5.94 13.73 5.76
N TYR A 150 6.52 14.01 4.61
CA TYR A 150 7.85 13.54 4.22
C TYR A 150 8.89 14.51 4.78
N LEU A 151 9.37 14.23 5.98
CA LEU A 151 10.40 15.02 6.66
C LEU A 151 11.75 14.77 5.97
N ASN A 152 12.28 15.78 5.30
CA ASN A 152 13.52 15.71 4.52
C ASN A 152 14.76 16.25 5.26
N ASP A 153 14.71 16.28 6.57
CA ASP A 153 15.80 16.58 7.49
C ASP A 153 15.49 15.93 8.83
N THR A 154 16.07 14.76 9.07
CA THR A 154 15.78 13.94 10.27
C THR A 154 16.09 14.66 11.58
N GLN A 155 16.97 15.68 11.59
CA GLN A 155 17.27 16.46 12.79
C GLN A 155 16.06 17.28 13.27
N LEU A 156 15.14 17.63 12.38
CA LEU A 156 13.90 18.32 12.73
C LEU A 156 12.80 17.37 13.26
N GLY A 157 13.03 16.07 13.28
CA GLY A 157 12.05 15.07 13.71
C GLY A 157 11.46 15.32 15.09
N PRO A 158 12.26 15.51 16.14
CA PRO A 158 11.76 15.80 17.48
C PRO A 158 10.89 17.06 17.53
N GLU A 159 11.32 18.12 16.86
CA GLU A 159 10.60 19.40 16.86
C GLU A 159 9.27 19.30 16.08
N LEU A 160 9.25 18.59 14.97
CA LEU A 160 8.02 18.35 14.19
C LEU A 160 7.04 17.52 15.02
N TRP A 161 7.52 16.44 15.64
CA TRP A 161 6.71 15.60 16.51
C TRP A 161 6.09 16.41 17.66
N ASP A 162 6.92 17.16 18.40
CA ASP A 162 6.47 17.94 19.55
C ASP A 162 5.47 19.04 19.15
N THR A 163 5.71 19.70 18.01
CA THR A 163 4.80 20.73 17.47
C THR A 163 3.42 20.14 17.17
N ILE A 164 3.38 19.00 16.49
CA ILE A 164 2.14 18.32 16.14
C ILE A 164 1.46 17.78 17.40
N TRP A 165 2.23 17.19 18.31
CA TRP A 165 1.74 16.66 19.57
C TRP A 165 1.07 17.73 20.43
N GLU A 166 1.74 18.86 20.66
CA GLU A 166 1.22 19.95 21.49
C GLU A 166 -0.07 20.54 20.89
N LYS A 167 -0.09 20.82 19.59
CA LYS A 167 -1.29 21.32 18.91
C LYS A 167 -2.40 20.27 18.84
N GLY A 168 -2.03 19.00 18.81
CA GLY A 168 -2.93 17.86 18.71
C GLY A 168 -3.68 17.54 20.02
N LYS A 169 -3.21 18.03 21.19
CA LYS A 169 -3.86 17.76 22.48
C LYS A 169 -5.33 18.09 22.50
N LYS A 170 -5.73 19.21 21.91
CA LYS A 170 -7.14 19.62 21.83
C LYS A 170 -7.99 18.75 20.89
N TYR A 171 -7.35 17.98 20.01
CA TYR A 171 -7.98 17.02 19.11
C TYR A 171 -7.88 15.58 19.64
N ASN A 172 -7.46 15.41 20.91
CA ASN A 172 -7.26 14.10 21.52
C ASN A 172 -6.26 13.20 20.77
N ILE A 173 -5.16 13.79 20.25
CA ILE A 173 -4.10 13.07 19.55
C ILE A 173 -3.57 11.92 20.41
N ARG A 174 -3.26 10.80 19.77
CA ARG A 174 -2.63 9.64 20.40
C ARG A 174 -1.49 9.13 19.51
N PRO A 175 -0.43 8.57 20.10
CA PRO A 175 0.54 7.82 19.33
C PRO A 175 -0.13 6.53 18.84
N GLY A 176 0.22 6.11 17.65
CA GLY A 176 -0.29 4.90 17.03
C GLY A 176 0.66 4.37 15.98
N CYS A 177 0.20 3.38 15.25
CA CYS A 177 0.91 2.78 14.13
C CYS A 177 -0.09 2.20 13.13
N PRO A 178 0.33 1.91 11.90
CA PRO A 178 -0.46 1.07 10.99
C PRO A 178 -0.88 -0.21 11.68
N ASN A 179 -2.14 -0.59 11.54
CA ASN A 179 -2.68 -1.76 12.24
C ASN A 179 -3.44 -2.70 11.31
N LEU A 180 -3.48 -3.97 11.72
CA LEU A 180 -4.05 -5.05 10.93
C LEU A 180 -5.57 -4.88 10.72
N ILE A 181 -6.29 -4.38 11.73
CA ILE A 181 -7.76 -4.23 11.67
C ILE A 181 -8.13 -3.24 10.55
N GLU A 182 -7.63 -2.02 10.62
CA GLU A 182 -7.99 -0.97 9.67
C GLU A 182 -7.57 -1.30 8.23
N ARG A 183 -6.38 -1.92 8.04
CA ARG A 183 -5.95 -2.27 6.70
C ARG A 183 -6.82 -3.36 6.06
N ILE A 184 -7.19 -4.41 6.81
CA ILE A 184 -8.07 -5.48 6.28
C ILE A 184 -9.46 -4.94 6.00
N GLU A 185 -10.03 -4.15 6.90
CA GLU A 185 -11.32 -3.49 6.67
C GLU A 185 -11.32 -2.63 5.40
N ALA A 186 -10.23 -1.91 5.15
CA ALA A 186 -10.08 -1.03 3.99
C ALA A 186 -9.65 -1.74 2.70
N GLY A 187 -9.33 -3.03 2.75
CA GLY A 187 -8.83 -3.79 1.59
C GLY A 187 -7.40 -3.43 1.20
N LEU A 188 -6.57 -2.97 2.16
CA LEU A 188 -5.18 -2.60 1.93
C LEU A 188 -4.26 -3.81 2.11
N LEU A 189 -3.52 -4.13 1.08
CA LEU A 189 -2.59 -5.26 1.06
C LEU A 189 -1.28 -4.91 1.75
N SER A 190 -0.58 -5.93 2.22
CA SER A 190 0.73 -5.80 2.85
C SER A 190 1.72 -6.73 2.17
N TYR A 191 2.76 -6.15 1.56
CA TYR A 191 3.85 -6.92 0.98
C TYR A 191 4.55 -7.74 2.09
N GLY A 192 4.90 -8.98 1.76
CA GLY A 192 5.44 -9.93 2.73
C GLY A 192 4.38 -10.72 3.52
N ASN A 193 3.15 -10.20 3.64
CA ASN A 193 2.03 -10.91 4.29
C ASN A 193 1.04 -11.47 3.26
N ASP A 194 0.42 -10.61 2.46
CA ASP A 194 -0.65 -11.00 1.53
C ASP A 194 -0.13 -11.28 0.12
N MET A 195 1.04 -10.81 -0.18
CA MET A 195 1.73 -10.99 -1.46
C MET A 195 3.25 -10.95 -1.29
N ASN A 196 3.96 -11.60 -2.18
CA ASN A 196 5.41 -11.63 -2.25
C ASN A 196 5.88 -11.90 -3.70
N ARG A 197 7.16 -12.21 -3.89
CA ARG A 197 7.76 -12.47 -5.22
C ARG A 197 7.26 -13.75 -5.91
N GLU A 198 6.35 -14.49 -5.34
CA GLU A 198 5.67 -15.65 -5.96
C GLU A 198 4.30 -15.28 -6.54
N ASP A 199 3.88 -14.01 -6.38
CA ASP A 199 2.57 -13.51 -6.78
C ASP A 199 2.71 -12.49 -7.91
N THR A 200 1.64 -12.31 -8.67
CA THR A 200 1.54 -11.29 -9.71
C THR A 200 0.44 -10.28 -9.37
N PRO A 201 0.49 -9.05 -9.90
CA PRO A 201 -0.59 -8.09 -9.71
C PRO A 201 -1.97 -8.59 -10.14
N LEU A 202 -2.04 -9.52 -11.10
CA LEU A 202 -3.31 -10.13 -11.53
C LEU A 202 -3.87 -11.09 -10.48
N GLU A 203 -3.01 -11.82 -9.78
CA GLU A 203 -3.41 -12.76 -8.74
C GLU A 203 -3.88 -12.08 -7.46
N ILE A 204 -3.36 -10.88 -7.18
CA ILE A 204 -3.69 -10.14 -5.95
C ILE A 204 -4.72 -9.01 -6.15
N GLY A 205 -5.38 -8.96 -7.32
CA GLY A 205 -6.49 -8.02 -7.58
C GLY A 205 -6.05 -6.58 -7.84
N LEU A 206 -4.83 -6.37 -8.37
CA LEU A 206 -4.30 -5.04 -8.69
C LEU A 206 -4.45 -4.66 -10.16
N GLU A 207 -5.30 -5.34 -10.95
CA GLU A 207 -5.48 -5.10 -12.38
C GLU A 207 -5.77 -3.63 -12.71
N LYS A 208 -6.55 -2.95 -11.89
CA LYS A 208 -6.89 -1.53 -12.08
C LYS A 208 -5.70 -0.58 -11.99
N TYR A 209 -4.58 -1.04 -11.45
CA TYR A 209 -3.37 -0.25 -11.27
C TYR A 209 -2.28 -0.60 -12.28
N ILE A 210 -2.47 -1.59 -13.13
CA ILE A 210 -1.51 -2.00 -14.15
C ILE A 210 -2.03 -1.68 -15.55
N SER A 211 -1.15 -1.15 -16.40
CA SER A 211 -1.53 -0.58 -17.70
C SER A 211 -1.24 -1.55 -18.84
N LEU A 212 -1.84 -2.75 -18.79
CA LEU A 212 -1.62 -3.80 -19.79
C LEU A 212 -2.13 -3.43 -21.18
N ASP A 213 -3.19 -2.62 -21.27
CA ASP A 213 -3.83 -2.24 -22.53
C ASP A 213 -3.25 -0.94 -23.13
N SER A 214 -2.31 -0.28 -22.43
CA SER A 214 -1.61 0.89 -22.94
C SER A 214 -0.48 0.50 -23.90
N ASN A 215 -0.02 1.47 -24.69
CA ASN A 215 1.18 1.28 -25.55
C ASN A 215 2.50 1.43 -24.78
N VAL A 216 2.44 1.70 -23.48
CA VAL A 216 3.63 1.87 -22.63
C VAL A 216 4.22 0.51 -22.29
N GLU A 217 5.53 0.38 -22.52
CA GLU A 217 6.27 -0.82 -22.15
C GLU A 217 6.85 -0.66 -20.75
N PHE A 218 6.68 -1.71 -19.93
CA PHE A 218 7.25 -1.81 -18.59
C PHE A 218 7.76 -3.22 -18.33
N ILE A 219 8.64 -3.37 -17.35
CA ILE A 219 9.21 -4.67 -16.98
C ILE A 219 8.10 -5.59 -16.44
N GLY A 220 8.01 -6.79 -17.00
CA GLY A 220 6.97 -7.77 -16.66
C GLY A 220 5.73 -7.76 -17.55
N LYS A 221 5.48 -6.70 -18.34
CA LYS A 221 4.28 -6.58 -19.17
C LYS A 221 4.00 -7.80 -20.04
N LYS A 222 5.03 -8.31 -20.72
CA LYS A 222 4.91 -9.48 -21.60
C LYS A 222 4.43 -10.72 -20.85
N ALA A 223 4.96 -10.94 -19.67
CA ALA A 223 4.59 -12.07 -18.81
C ALA A 223 3.16 -11.92 -18.29
N LEU A 224 2.77 -10.73 -17.85
CA LEU A 224 1.42 -10.43 -17.38
C LEU A 224 0.38 -10.54 -18.50
N LEU A 225 0.68 -10.09 -19.73
CA LEU A 225 -0.19 -10.30 -20.90
C LEU A 225 -0.38 -11.78 -21.21
N LYS A 226 0.69 -12.57 -21.11
CA LYS A 226 0.60 -14.03 -21.28
C LYS A 226 -0.27 -14.64 -20.17
N GLN A 227 -0.05 -14.29 -18.91
CA GLN A 227 -0.84 -14.78 -17.80
C GLN A 227 -2.32 -14.39 -17.93
N ARG A 228 -2.62 -13.15 -18.35
CA ARG A 228 -4.01 -12.71 -18.60
C ARG A 228 -4.71 -13.56 -19.66
N LYS A 229 -3.97 -13.98 -20.70
CA LYS A 229 -4.48 -14.88 -21.74
C LYS A 229 -4.67 -16.32 -21.25
N ASP A 230 -3.69 -16.83 -20.51
CA ASP A 230 -3.66 -18.24 -20.09
C ASP A 230 -4.51 -18.48 -18.83
N GLY A 231 -4.88 -17.43 -18.10
CA GLY A 231 -5.54 -17.45 -16.81
C GLY A 231 -4.58 -17.45 -15.62
N ILE A 232 -5.05 -16.91 -14.49
CA ILE A 232 -4.33 -16.95 -13.21
C ILE A 232 -4.46 -18.32 -12.56
N LYS A 233 -3.48 -18.69 -11.73
CA LYS A 233 -3.49 -19.98 -11.02
C LYS A 233 -4.10 -19.88 -9.62
N LYS A 234 -4.02 -18.72 -9.01
CA LYS A 234 -4.52 -18.40 -7.66
C LYS A 234 -5.09 -16.98 -7.66
N ARG A 235 -5.91 -16.66 -6.68
CA ARG A 235 -6.46 -15.31 -6.51
C ARG A 235 -6.57 -14.96 -5.04
N LEU A 236 -6.17 -13.74 -4.70
CA LEU A 236 -6.40 -13.18 -3.37
C LEU A 236 -7.84 -12.67 -3.26
N LEU A 237 -8.52 -13.08 -2.22
CA LEU A 237 -9.91 -12.71 -1.90
C LEU A 237 -10.02 -12.28 -0.44
N GLY A 238 -11.11 -11.62 -0.09
CA GLY A 238 -11.56 -11.47 1.27
C GLY A 238 -12.11 -12.80 1.82
N ILE A 239 -12.04 -12.98 3.12
CA ILE A 239 -12.65 -14.11 3.83
C ILE A 239 -13.31 -13.65 5.12
N GLU A 240 -14.57 -14.04 5.32
CA GLU A 240 -15.27 -13.96 6.58
C GLU A 240 -15.19 -15.31 7.28
N MET A 241 -15.00 -15.32 8.60
CA MET A 241 -14.89 -16.56 9.37
C MET A 241 -15.79 -16.52 10.60
N ASP A 242 -16.42 -17.63 10.90
CA ASP A 242 -17.24 -17.79 12.10
C ASP A 242 -16.40 -18.04 13.38
N GLY A 243 -17.11 -18.25 14.49
CA GLY A 243 -16.53 -18.62 15.77
C GLY A 243 -16.17 -17.44 16.67
N THR A 244 -15.41 -17.72 17.72
CA THR A 244 -14.96 -16.71 18.68
C THR A 244 -14.04 -15.69 18.04
N GLU A 245 -13.98 -14.49 18.63
CA GLU A 245 -13.04 -13.45 18.24
C GLU A 245 -11.62 -14.01 18.14
N MET A 246 -10.98 -13.73 17.02
CA MET A 246 -9.61 -14.18 16.78
C MET A 246 -8.60 -13.06 16.98
N PRO A 247 -7.44 -13.34 17.57
CA PRO A 247 -6.34 -12.40 17.59
C PRO A 247 -5.78 -12.20 16.17
N PRO A 248 -4.97 -11.15 15.94
CA PRO A 248 -4.22 -11.00 14.71
C PRO A 248 -3.51 -12.28 14.30
N LEU A 249 -3.72 -12.71 13.06
CA LEU A 249 -3.08 -13.90 12.52
C LEU A 249 -1.57 -13.69 12.42
N SER A 250 -0.80 -14.59 13.00
CA SER A 250 0.67 -14.52 13.01
C SER A 250 1.34 -15.51 12.05
N ILE A 251 0.61 -16.53 11.62
CA ILE A 251 1.08 -17.57 10.70
C ILE A 251 -0.09 -17.93 9.80
N PRO A 252 0.12 -18.05 8.47
CA PRO A 252 -0.94 -18.45 7.55
C PRO A 252 -1.64 -19.75 7.97
N GLU A 253 -2.96 -19.80 7.81
CA GLU A 253 -3.81 -20.94 8.13
C GLU A 253 -4.36 -21.57 6.84
N GLU A 254 -4.50 -22.90 6.82
CA GLU A 254 -4.91 -23.63 5.62
C GLU A 254 -6.42 -23.54 5.35
N VAL A 255 -6.78 -23.33 4.09
CA VAL A 255 -8.18 -23.26 3.62
C VAL A 255 -8.54 -24.52 2.85
N PHE A 256 -9.67 -25.11 3.21
CA PHE A 256 -10.17 -26.35 2.62
C PHE A 256 -11.58 -26.19 2.03
N LYS A 257 -11.84 -26.94 0.98
CA LYS A 257 -13.19 -27.15 0.43
C LYS A 257 -13.36 -28.63 0.10
N ASP A 258 -14.46 -29.23 0.56
CA ASP A 258 -14.75 -30.63 0.37
C ASP A 258 -13.59 -31.58 0.78
N GLY A 259 -12.88 -31.21 1.87
CA GLY A 259 -11.74 -31.97 2.40
C GLY A 259 -10.43 -31.80 1.63
N LYS A 260 -10.41 -31.01 0.54
CA LYS A 260 -9.20 -30.68 -0.24
C LYS A 260 -8.67 -29.29 0.16
N LYS A 261 -7.37 -29.18 0.41
CA LYS A 261 -6.71 -27.89 0.57
C LYS A 261 -6.78 -27.10 -0.74
N ILE A 262 -7.28 -25.87 -0.68
CA ILE A 262 -7.44 -24.96 -1.83
C ILE A 262 -6.70 -23.64 -1.68
N GLY A 263 -6.07 -23.38 -0.55
CA GLY A 263 -5.36 -22.13 -0.32
C GLY A 263 -4.93 -21.93 1.13
N ILE A 264 -4.63 -20.67 1.44
CA ILE A 264 -4.24 -20.22 2.78
C ILE A 264 -4.89 -18.88 3.12
N VAL A 265 -5.20 -18.65 4.39
CA VAL A 265 -5.48 -17.31 4.94
C VAL A 265 -4.12 -16.64 5.18
N THR A 266 -3.91 -15.50 4.56
CA THR A 266 -2.64 -14.74 4.64
C THR A 266 -2.63 -13.75 5.80
N SER A 267 -3.78 -13.11 6.04
CA SER A 267 -3.98 -12.15 7.12
C SER A 267 -5.40 -12.27 7.64
N ALA A 268 -5.58 -12.21 8.96
CA ALA A 268 -6.92 -12.20 9.56
C ALA A 268 -6.91 -11.59 10.96
N VAL A 269 -8.06 -11.09 11.38
CA VAL A 269 -8.28 -10.49 12.69
C VAL A 269 -9.78 -10.36 12.97
N PHE A 270 -10.16 -10.26 14.23
CA PHE A 270 -11.50 -9.78 14.60
C PHE A 270 -11.60 -8.27 14.39
N SER A 271 -12.61 -7.84 13.63
CA SER A 271 -12.93 -6.42 13.43
C SER A 271 -14.11 -6.01 14.31
N PRO A 272 -13.91 -5.05 15.23
CA PRO A 272 -15.01 -4.49 16.03
C PRO A 272 -16.07 -3.76 15.18
N ASP A 273 -15.65 -3.06 14.13
CA ASP A 273 -16.55 -2.29 13.27
C ASP A 273 -17.36 -3.21 12.35
N TYR A 274 -16.73 -4.24 11.81
CA TYR A 274 -17.40 -5.27 11.02
C TYR A 274 -18.23 -6.22 11.91
N LYS A 275 -17.81 -6.39 13.17
CA LYS A 275 -18.37 -7.32 14.18
C LYS A 275 -18.21 -8.79 13.78
N GLY A 276 -17.02 -9.11 13.27
CA GLY A 276 -16.71 -10.47 12.81
C GLY A 276 -15.22 -10.67 12.54
N ASN A 277 -14.86 -11.93 12.37
CA ASN A 277 -13.51 -12.30 11.95
C ASN A 277 -13.39 -12.11 10.44
N ILE A 278 -12.48 -11.26 10.00
CA ILE A 278 -12.24 -10.93 8.60
C ILE A 278 -10.77 -11.11 8.24
N GLY A 279 -10.49 -11.37 6.97
CA GLY A 279 -9.12 -11.57 6.52
C GLY A 279 -8.99 -11.56 5.01
N PHE A 280 -7.78 -11.88 4.55
CA PHE A 280 -7.47 -12.16 3.17
C PHE A 280 -7.03 -13.62 3.02
N ALA A 281 -7.36 -14.22 1.89
CA ALA A 281 -7.00 -15.59 1.59
C ALA A 281 -6.55 -15.73 0.14
N MET A 282 -5.40 -16.37 -0.06
CA MET A 282 -4.90 -16.75 -1.38
C MET A 282 -5.46 -18.11 -1.74
N ILE A 283 -6.31 -18.18 -2.77
CA ILE A 283 -7.12 -19.36 -3.11
C ILE A 283 -6.78 -19.82 -4.53
N GLU A 284 -6.71 -21.14 -4.77
CA GLU A 284 -6.62 -21.72 -6.12
C GLU A 284 -7.71 -21.14 -7.04
N ALA A 285 -7.36 -20.65 -8.23
CA ALA A 285 -8.26 -19.92 -9.11
C ALA A 285 -9.57 -20.63 -9.43
N SER A 286 -9.55 -21.96 -9.53
CA SER A 286 -10.74 -22.80 -9.76
C SER A 286 -11.79 -22.73 -8.64
N ASN A 287 -11.38 -22.30 -7.44
CA ASN A 287 -12.23 -22.16 -6.25
C ASN A 287 -12.41 -20.70 -5.82
N ALA A 288 -11.73 -19.75 -6.47
CA ALA A 288 -11.63 -18.35 -6.07
C ALA A 288 -12.83 -17.53 -6.56
N THR A 289 -14.02 -17.85 -6.08
CA THR A 289 -15.28 -17.15 -6.38
C THR A 289 -15.89 -16.62 -5.09
N ALA A 290 -16.28 -15.32 -5.09
CA ALA A 290 -17.00 -14.73 -3.97
C ALA A 290 -18.30 -15.52 -3.69
N GLY A 291 -18.61 -15.71 -2.40
CA GLY A 291 -19.72 -16.53 -1.94
C GLY A 291 -19.37 -18.01 -1.71
N THR A 292 -18.18 -18.47 -2.11
CA THR A 292 -17.75 -19.86 -1.87
C THR A 292 -17.61 -20.12 -0.37
N GLU A 293 -18.27 -21.17 0.13
CA GLU A 293 -18.11 -21.66 1.50
C GLU A 293 -16.86 -22.54 1.60
N VAL A 294 -16.10 -22.34 2.66
CA VAL A 294 -14.83 -23.02 2.92
C VAL A 294 -14.71 -23.36 4.40
N SER A 295 -13.72 -24.18 4.77
CA SER A 295 -13.28 -24.36 6.14
C SER A 295 -11.83 -23.93 6.29
N VAL A 296 -11.50 -23.33 7.43
CA VAL A 296 -10.15 -22.88 7.79
C VAL A 296 -9.67 -23.73 8.97
N ASP A 297 -8.52 -24.37 8.80
CA ASP A 297 -7.86 -25.09 9.90
C ASP A 297 -7.06 -24.10 10.73
N SER A 298 -7.70 -23.59 11.78
CA SER A 298 -7.13 -22.58 12.66
C SER A 298 -6.56 -23.21 13.94
N LYS A 299 -5.65 -22.48 14.60
CA LYS A 299 -5.12 -22.88 15.91
C LYS A 299 -6.21 -23.13 16.97
N ALA A 300 -7.37 -22.51 16.80
CA ALA A 300 -8.53 -22.69 17.69
C ALA A 300 -9.49 -23.79 17.26
N GLY A 301 -9.14 -24.53 16.21
CA GLY A 301 -9.99 -25.56 15.58
C GLY A 301 -10.55 -25.11 14.24
N ILE A 302 -11.34 -25.96 13.60
CA ILE A 302 -11.90 -25.70 12.28
C ILE A 302 -12.96 -24.60 12.38
N ARG A 303 -12.80 -23.55 11.57
CA ARG A 303 -13.77 -22.46 11.38
C ARG A 303 -14.46 -22.60 10.03
N LYS A 304 -15.75 -22.29 9.96
CA LYS A 304 -16.40 -22.08 8.67
C LYS A 304 -16.02 -20.70 8.15
N GLY A 305 -15.78 -20.59 6.86
CA GLY A 305 -15.47 -19.35 6.20
C GLY A 305 -16.29 -19.17 4.93
N LYS A 306 -16.39 -17.92 4.48
CA LYS A 306 -17.01 -17.55 3.21
C LYS A 306 -16.12 -16.54 2.49
N LEU A 307 -15.79 -16.85 1.25
CA LEU A 307 -14.99 -15.94 0.41
C LEU A 307 -15.84 -14.75 -0.07
N CYS A 308 -15.21 -13.57 -0.14
CA CYS A 308 -15.82 -12.33 -0.64
C CYS A 308 -14.79 -11.52 -1.46
N GLU A 309 -15.21 -10.43 -2.10
CA GLU A 309 -14.25 -9.55 -2.77
C GLU A 309 -13.49 -8.70 -1.76
N ILE A 310 -12.22 -8.37 -2.07
CA ILE A 310 -11.44 -7.43 -1.30
C ILE A 310 -12.13 -6.05 -1.36
N GLY A 311 -12.40 -5.43 -0.21
CA GLY A 311 -13.13 -4.16 -0.11
C GLY A 311 -14.61 -4.31 0.27
N ASP A 312 -15.19 -5.51 0.23
CA ASP A 312 -16.58 -5.73 0.68
C ASP A 312 -16.76 -5.38 2.16
N PHE A 313 -15.74 -5.61 2.99
CA PHE A 313 -15.77 -5.29 4.42
C PHE A 313 -16.02 -3.79 4.64
N TRP A 314 -15.26 -2.93 3.95
CA TRP A 314 -15.41 -1.49 4.06
C TRP A 314 -16.79 -1.03 3.60
N SER A 315 -17.26 -1.54 2.49
CA SER A 315 -18.59 -1.22 1.95
C SER A 315 -19.70 -1.59 2.94
N GLN A 316 -19.57 -2.75 3.61
CA GLN A 316 -20.54 -3.18 4.61
C GLN A 316 -20.47 -2.36 5.91
N ILE A 317 -19.27 -1.96 6.35
CA ILE A 317 -19.09 -1.07 7.50
C ILE A 317 -19.75 0.28 7.25
N GLN A 318 -19.56 0.86 6.06
CA GLN A 318 -20.18 2.15 5.68
C GLN A 318 -21.70 2.09 5.61
N LEU A 319 -22.29 0.95 5.23
CA LEU A 319 -23.74 0.78 5.20
C LEU A 319 -24.38 0.63 6.57
N LYS A 320 -23.59 0.31 7.60
CA LYS A 320 -24.05 0.12 9.00
C LYS A 320 -23.92 1.39 9.84
N ASN A 321 -23.18 2.39 9.36
CA ASN A 321 -22.98 3.71 10.00
C ASN A 321 -23.78 4.80 9.28
#